data_162c33cea9b1dea67b95c13140d4991e
#
_entry.id   162c33cea9b1dea67b95c13140d4991e
#
_cell.length_a   1.000
_cell.length_b   1.000
_cell.length_c   1.000
_cell.angle_alpha   90.00
_cell.angle_beta   90.00
_cell.angle_gamma   90.00
#
_symmetry.space_group_name_H-M   'P 1'
#
loop_
_entity.id
_entity.type
_entity.pdbx_description
1 polymer ?
#
loop_
_entity_poly.entity_id
_entity_poly.type
_entity_poly.pdbx_seq_one_letter_code
_entity_poly.pdbx_strand_id
1 'polypeptide(L)'
;MPTRVLVPSGVLGLGFDLAALERGIAARPDIICIDGGSTDSGPYYLGTGTSKYARDVCKAEWRHLMRARAVAGVPLVIGSCGTCGTNSAVDWMYDITVELAGELGQSLSVARLYADQPASQIAEAFQTGRVMPLTPAPEIDADGIRGFSNIVALAGAEAITAALASGADIVLACLLYTSPSPRDRTRSRMPSSA
;
A
#
# COMPACT_ATOMS: atom_id res chain seq x y z
N MET A 1 0.12 19.60 -18.42
CA MET A 1 1.18 18.66 -18.84
C MET A 1 0.84 17.27 -18.32
N PRO A 2 1.24 16.19 -18.99
CA PRO A 2 1.01 14.84 -18.46
C PRO A 2 1.86 14.60 -17.20
N THR A 3 1.26 14.00 -16.17
CA THR A 3 1.97 13.59 -14.95
C THR A 3 2.85 12.37 -15.24
N ARG A 4 4.10 12.40 -14.79
CA ARG A 4 5.05 11.29 -14.90
C ARG A 4 5.16 10.55 -13.58
N VAL A 5 4.77 9.30 -13.57
CA VAL A 5 4.85 8.44 -12.40
C VAL A 5 6.00 7.45 -12.59
N LEU A 6 6.94 7.42 -11.66
CA LEU A 6 8.01 6.42 -11.63
C LEU A 6 7.60 5.27 -10.71
N VAL A 7 7.51 4.07 -11.27
CA VAL A 7 7.26 2.83 -10.54
C VAL A 7 8.46 1.91 -10.74
N PRO A 8 9.34 1.76 -9.74
CA PRO A 8 10.60 1.02 -9.90
C PRO A 8 10.41 -0.50 -9.94
N SER A 9 9.36 -1.00 -9.28
CA SER A 9 9.00 -2.41 -9.19
C SER A 9 7.52 -2.56 -8.86
N GLY A 10 6.97 -3.76 -9.10
CA GLY A 10 5.60 -4.07 -8.73
C GLY A 10 5.37 -4.12 -7.22
N VAL A 11 6.38 -4.51 -6.42
CA VAL A 11 6.25 -4.63 -4.97
C VAL A 11 7.59 -4.44 -4.27
N LEU A 12 7.57 -3.78 -3.10
CA LEU A 12 8.72 -3.66 -2.21
C LEU A 12 9.06 -5.02 -1.59
N GLY A 13 10.31 -5.41 -1.65
CA GLY A 13 10.80 -6.68 -1.09
C GLY A 13 11.14 -7.76 -2.13
N LEU A 14 10.92 -7.49 -3.43
CA LEU A 14 11.29 -8.40 -4.53
C LEU A 14 12.52 -7.95 -5.33
N GLY A 15 13.11 -6.83 -4.97
CA GLY A 15 14.21 -6.23 -5.72
C GLY A 15 13.76 -5.44 -6.95
N PHE A 16 14.64 -4.55 -7.39
CA PHE A 16 14.51 -3.81 -8.65
C PHE A 16 15.89 -3.43 -9.20
N ASP A 17 15.95 -3.18 -10.51
CA ASP A 17 17.18 -2.75 -11.18
C ASP A 17 17.51 -1.30 -10.80
N LEU A 18 18.63 -1.10 -10.10
CA LEU A 18 19.10 0.23 -9.69
C LEU A 18 19.43 1.12 -10.88
N ALA A 19 19.99 0.56 -11.97
CA ALA A 19 20.28 1.35 -13.17
C ALA A 19 18.98 1.79 -13.87
N ALA A 20 17.92 0.98 -13.82
CA ALA A 20 16.60 1.38 -14.30
C ALA A 20 15.99 2.48 -13.42
N LEU A 21 16.15 2.41 -12.09
CA LEU A 21 15.73 3.47 -11.18
C LEU A 21 16.44 4.80 -11.52
N GLU A 22 17.76 4.79 -11.73
CA GLU A 22 18.54 5.97 -12.10
C GLU A 22 18.05 6.59 -13.42
N ARG A 23 17.81 5.77 -14.44
CA ARG A 23 17.22 6.23 -15.72
C ARG A 23 15.83 6.83 -15.52
N GLY A 24 15.02 6.23 -14.63
CA GLY A 24 13.70 6.74 -14.29
C GLY A 24 13.76 8.12 -13.63
N ILE A 25 14.70 8.33 -12.72
CA ILE A 25 14.94 9.65 -12.08
C ILE A 25 15.39 10.69 -13.11
N ALA A 26 16.30 10.30 -14.01
CA ALA A 26 16.77 11.18 -15.09
C ALA A 26 15.64 11.63 -16.04
N ALA A 27 14.57 10.85 -16.14
CA ALA A 27 13.35 11.21 -16.88
C ALA A 27 12.49 12.28 -16.18
N ARG A 28 12.90 12.75 -15.01
CA ARG A 28 12.22 13.78 -14.18
C ARG A 28 10.76 13.40 -13.90
N PRO A 29 10.52 12.40 -13.04
CA PRO A 29 9.17 12.05 -12.60
C PRO A 29 8.59 13.18 -11.72
N ASP A 30 7.26 13.24 -11.64
CA ASP A 30 6.55 14.13 -10.73
C ASP A 30 6.25 13.45 -9.38
N ILE A 31 6.32 12.11 -9.36
CA ILE A 31 6.07 11.27 -8.17
C ILE A 31 6.73 9.90 -8.36
N ILE A 32 7.16 9.30 -7.23
CA ILE A 32 7.62 7.91 -7.19
C ILE A 32 6.59 7.10 -6.40
N CYS A 33 6.15 5.97 -6.96
CA CYS A 33 5.16 5.10 -6.33
C CYS A 33 5.64 3.65 -6.32
N ILE A 34 5.31 2.92 -5.26
CA ILE A 34 5.54 1.48 -5.17
C ILE A 34 4.41 0.81 -4.38
N ASP A 35 4.13 -0.46 -4.65
CA ASP A 35 3.27 -1.27 -3.83
C ASP A 35 4.06 -1.90 -2.67
N GLY A 36 3.50 -1.93 -1.48
CA GLY A 36 4.08 -2.57 -0.28
C GLY A 36 3.73 -4.05 -0.15
N GLY A 37 2.95 -4.56 -1.09
CA GLY A 37 2.51 -5.94 -1.16
C GLY A 37 1.04 -6.07 -1.55
N SER A 38 0.59 -7.30 -1.72
CA SER A 38 -0.74 -7.62 -2.20
C SER A 38 -1.39 -8.70 -1.36
N THR A 39 -2.70 -8.59 -1.15
CA THR A 39 -3.52 -9.60 -0.47
C THR A 39 -3.82 -10.83 -1.34
N ASP A 40 -3.48 -10.82 -2.62
CA ASP A 40 -3.59 -11.97 -3.52
C ASP A 40 -2.69 -13.16 -3.14
N SER A 41 -1.71 -12.94 -2.27
CA SER A 41 -0.92 -14.00 -1.62
C SER A 41 -1.73 -14.87 -0.64
N GLY A 42 -3.01 -14.58 -0.46
CA GLY A 42 -3.92 -15.25 0.45
C GLY A 42 -4.14 -14.50 1.78
N PRO A 43 -5.03 -15.02 2.63
CA PRO A 43 -5.48 -14.32 3.83
C PRO A 43 -4.47 -14.31 4.98
N TYR A 44 -3.38 -15.06 4.90
CA TYR A 44 -2.44 -15.27 6.00
C TYR A 44 -1.86 -13.96 6.53
N TYR A 45 -1.37 -13.09 5.64
CA TYR A 45 -0.68 -11.85 6.03
C TYR A 45 -1.64 -10.83 6.65
N LEU A 46 -2.87 -10.71 6.14
CA LEU A 46 -3.91 -9.90 6.76
C LEU A 46 -4.36 -10.50 8.09
N GLY A 47 -4.61 -11.82 8.12
CA GLY A 47 -5.04 -12.51 9.33
C GLY A 47 -4.04 -12.45 10.47
N THR A 48 -2.73 -12.45 10.17
CA THR A 48 -1.66 -12.36 11.16
C THR A 48 -1.15 -10.93 11.41
N GLY A 49 -1.47 -9.97 10.52
CA GLY A 49 -0.93 -8.61 10.57
C GLY A 49 0.57 -8.54 10.30
N THR A 50 1.12 -9.51 9.55
CA THR A 50 2.57 -9.60 9.30
C THR A 50 2.93 -9.33 7.84
N SER A 51 4.13 -8.80 7.60
CA SER A 51 4.65 -8.63 6.24
C SER A 51 5.11 -9.95 5.64
N LYS A 52 4.87 -10.13 4.33
CA LYS A 52 5.40 -11.25 3.53
C LYS A 52 6.92 -11.17 3.38
N TYR A 53 7.46 -9.96 3.35
CA TYR A 53 8.88 -9.73 3.09
C TYR A 53 9.62 -9.37 4.38
N ALA A 54 10.87 -9.83 4.48
CA ALA A 54 11.72 -9.56 5.64
C ALA A 54 12.01 -8.06 5.78
N ARG A 55 12.06 -7.58 7.03
CA ARG A 55 12.29 -6.16 7.34
C ARG A 55 13.55 -5.61 6.71
N ASP A 56 14.64 -6.37 6.75
CA ASP A 56 15.94 -5.91 6.25
C ASP A 56 15.94 -5.77 4.73
N VAL A 57 15.21 -6.63 4.02
CA VAL A 57 15.04 -6.54 2.56
C VAL A 57 14.23 -5.29 2.22
N CYS A 58 13.09 -5.10 2.86
CA CYS A 58 12.27 -3.89 2.66
C CYS A 58 13.04 -2.62 3.02
N LYS A 59 13.79 -2.62 4.12
CA LYS A 59 14.63 -1.48 4.53
C LYS A 59 15.72 -1.17 3.52
N ALA A 60 16.40 -2.19 2.97
CA ALA A 60 17.43 -1.99 1.96
C ALA A 60 16.89 -1.35 0.68
N GLU A 61 15.77 -1.85 0.17
CA GLU A 61 15.11 -1.30 -1.02
C GLU A 61 14.53 0.09 -0.76
N TRP A 62 13.86 0.28 0.40
CA TRP A 62 13.29 1.58 0.79
C TRP A 62 14.36 2.67 0.90
N ARG A 63 15.57 2.33 1.34
CA ARG A 63 16.73 3.24 1.36
C ARG A 63 17.03 3.80 -0.03
N HIS A 64 17.00 2.95 -1.07
CA HIS A 64 17.22 3.40 -2.44
C HIS A 64 16.11 4.35 -2.91
N LEU A 65 14.87 4.06 -2.56
CA LEU A 65 13.72 4.91 -2.93
C LEU A 65 13.74 6.26 -2.20
N MET A 66 14.10 6.29 -0.91
CA MET A 66 14.25 7.54 -0.16
C MET A 66 15.37 8.42 -0.72
N ARG A 67 16.51 7.82 -1.15
CA ARG A 67 17.55 8.54 -1.86
C ARG A 67 17.08 9.05 -3.23
N ALA A 68 16.41 8.21 -3.99
CA ALA A 68 15.85 8.57 -5.30
C ALA A 68 14.87 9.74 -5.18
N ARG A 69 13.96 9.68 -4.19
CA ARG A 69 13.04 10.77 -3.85
C ARG A 69 13.78 12.07 -3.56
N ALA A 70 14.83 12.03 -2.73
CA ALA A 70 15.59 13.20 -2.35
C ALA A 70 16.31 13.83 -3.56
N VAL A 71 16.87 13.00 -4.45
CA VAL A 71 17.54 13.47 -5.70
C VAL A 71 16.53 14.09 -6.65
N ALA A 72 15.36 13.46 -6.82
CA ALA A 72 14.32 13.94 -7.73
C ALA A 72 13.54 15.15 -7.16
N GLY A 73 13.52 15.34 -5.84
CA GLY A 73 12.76 16.40 -5.17
C GLY A 73 11.25 16.22 -5.28
N VAL A 74 10.77 14.97 -5.33
CA VAL A 74 9.35 14.63 -5.55
C VAL A 74 8.80 13.75 -4.41
N PRO A 75 7.47 13.66 -4.23
CA PRO A 75 6.89 12.76 -3.24
C PRO A 75 7.16 11.29 -3.54
N LEU A 76 7.24 10.47 -2.47
CA LEU A 76 7.32 9.01 -2.52
C LEU A 76 6.09 8.41 -1.85
N VAL A 77 5.36 7.57 -2.56
CA VAL A 77 4.12 6.93 -2.07
C VAL A 77 4.28 5.42 -2.07
N ILE A 78 3.91 4.78 -0.97
CA ILE A 78 3.76 3.33 -0.89
C ILE A 78 2.34 2.99 -0.50
N GLY A 79 1.71 2.10 -1.28
CA GLY A 79 0.41 1.50 -0.95
C GLY A 79 0.59 0.16 -0.25
N SER A 80 -0.45 -0.31 0.42
CA SER A 80 -0.48 -1.66 1.03
C SER A 80 0.75 -1.97 1.90
N CYS A 81 1.17 -1.03 2.75
CA CYS A 81 2.34 -1.16 3.60
C CYS A 81 2.37 -2.53 4.29
N GLY A 82 3.54 -3.20 4.27
CA GLY A 82 3.73 -4.49 4.92
C GLY A 82 2.80 -5.58 4.41
N THR A 83 2.45 -5.59 3.13
CA THR A 83 1.63 -6.57 2.42
C THR A 83 0.12 -6.47 2.70
N CYS A 84 -0.27 -6.29 3.95
CA CYS A 84 -1.69 -6.33 4.36
C CYS A 84 -2.30 -4.94 4.59
N GLY A 85 -1.49 -3.90 4.68
CA GLY A 85 -1.96 -2.53 4.85
C GLY A 85 -2.72 -2.26 6.15
N THR A 86 -2.53 -3.09 7.20
CA THR A 86 -3.05 -2.81 8.54
C THR A 86 -2.38 -1.57 9.13
N ASN A 87 -2.98 -0.94 10.13
CA ASN A 87 -2.37 0.19 10.82
C ASN A 87 -0.99 -0.18 11.38
N SER A 88 -0.84 -1.38 11.96
CA SER A 88 0.44 -1.88 12.44
C SER A 88 1.49 -2.05 11.34
N ALA A 89 1.07 -2.44 10.13
CA ALA A 89 1.96 -2.55 8.98
C ALA A 89 2.39 -1.17 8.42
N VAL A 90 1.51 -0.18 8.50
CA VAL A 90 1.87 1.23 8.20
C VAL A 90 2.87 1.75 9.22
N ASP A 91 2.67 1.48 10.52
CA ASP A 91 3.59 1.87 11.57
C ASP A 91 4.94 1.16 11.45
N TRP A 92 4.95 -0.12 11.09
CA TRP A 92 6.19 -0.85 10.80
C TRP A 92 7.00 -0.21 9.65
N MET A 93 6.35 0.25 8.58
CA MET A 93 7.01 1.01 7.51
C MET A 93 7.45 2.40 7.96
N TYR A 94 6.69 3.03 8.86
CA TYR A 94 7.07 4.30 9.46
C TYR A 94 8.34 4.17 10.28
N ASP A 95 8.48 3.13 11.11
CA ASP A 95 9.68 2.88 11.89
C ASP A 95 10.91 2.68 11.00
N ILE A 96 10.77 1.94 9.89
CA ILE A 96 11.83 1.80 8.87
C ILE A 96 12.18 3.17 8.27
N THR A 97 11.17 3.98 7.97
CA THR A 97 11.36 5.31 7.36
C THR A 97 12.10 6.25 8.30
N VAL A 98 11.72 6.28 9.58
CA VAL A 98 12.38 7.12 10.62
C VAL A 98 13.84 6.69 10.83
N GLU A 99 14.10 5.39 10.94
CA GLU A 99 15.44 4.86 11.06
C GLU A 99 16.31 5.28 9.87
N LEU A 100 15.81 5.11 8.65
CA LEU A 100 16.50 5.51 7.43
C LEU A 100 16.66 7.03 7.30
N ALA A 101 15.69 7.82 7.73
CA ALA A 101 15.81 9.28 7.74
C ALA A 101 17.00 9.72 8.61
N GLY A 102 17.16 9.11 9.81
CA GLY A 102 18.31 9.31 10.67
C GLY A 102 19.63 8.91 10.00
N GLU A 103 19.71 7.72 9.41
CA GLU A 103 20.90 7.22 8.72
C GLU A 103 21.29 8.06 7.48
N LEU A 104 20.32 8.63 6.78
CA LEU A 104 20.50 9.43 5.57
C LEU A 104 20.63 10.93 5.85
N GLY A 105 20.47 11.37 7.10
CA GLY A 105 20.45 12.79 7.47
C GLY A 105 19.31 13.57 6.82
N GLN A 106 18.17 12.93 6.59
CA GLN A 106 17.00 13.55 5.96
C GLN A 106 16.00 14.03 7.00
N SER A 107 15.49 15.25 6.83
CA SER A 107 14.31 15.76 7.56
C SER A 107 13.10 15.65 6.62
N LEU A 108 12.07 14.89 7.03
CA LEU A 108 10.96 14.48 6.18
C LEU A 108 9.62 14.73 6.86
N SER A 109 8.64 15.14 6.07
CA SER A 109 7.22 15.13 6.42
C SER A 109 6.62 13.81 5.94
N VAL A 110 6.09 12.99 6.88
CA VAL A 110 5.54 11.66 6.57
C VAL A 110 4.07 11.61 6.92
N ALA A 111 3.22 11.35 5.94
CA ALA A 111 1.81 11.06 6.15
C ALA A 111 1.59 9.54 6.32
N ARG A 112 0.80 9.15 7.34
CA ARG A 112 0.35 7.77 7.55
C ARG A 112 -1.14 7.69 7.32
N LEU A 113 -1.57 6.80 6.44
CA LEU A 113 -2.97 6.55 6.15
C LEU A 113 -3.38 5.21 6.76
N TYR A 114 -4.36 5.25 7.64
CA TYR A 114 -4.87 4.11 8.39
C TYR A 114 -6.26 3.72 7.91
N ALA A 115 -6.55 2.40 7.94
CA ALA A 115 -7.84 1.89 7.49
C ALA A 115 -8.35 0.68 8.27
N ASP A 116 -7.77 0.37 9.44
CA ASP A 116 -8.30 -0.68 10.32
C ASP A 116 -9.71 -0.33 10.77
N GLN A 117 -10.58 -1.33 10.78
CA GLN A 117 -11.97 -1.20 11.20
C GLN A 117 -12.23 -2.00 12.47
N PRO A 118 -12.86 -1.40 13.49
CA PRO A 118 -13.25 -2.14 14.68
C PRO A 118 -14.24 -3.27 14.35
N ALA A 119 -13.91 -4.51 14.73
CA ALA A 119 -14.70 -5.69 14.40
C ALA A 119 -16.16 -5.59 14.92
N SER A 120 -16.36 -4.95 16.08
CA SER A 120 -17.71 -4.71 16.63
C SER A 120 -18.56 -3.81 15.73
N GLN A 121 -17.98 -2.76 15.15
CA GLN A 121 -18.69 -1.85 14.26
C GLN A 121 -19.05 -2.53 12.93
N ILE A 122 -18.14 -3.35 12.40
CA ILE A 122 -18.42 -4.12 11.18
C ILE A 122 -19.48 -5.19 11.42
N ALA A 123 -19.44 -5.87 12.57
CA ALA A 123 -20.48 -6.84 12.95
C ALA A 123 -21.86 -6.18 13.08
N GLU A 124 -21.96 -5.00 13.68
CA GLU A 124 -23.21 -4.22 13.74
C GLU A 124 -23.68 -3.79 12.34
N ALA A 125 -22.75 -3.31 11.51
CA ALA A 125 -23.07 -2.93 10.14
C ALA A 125 -23.57 -4.13 9.31
N PHE A 126 -23.00 -5.32 9.53
CA PHE A 126 -23.46 -6.56 8.93
C PHE A 126 -24.88 -6.94 9.38
N GLN A 127 -25.16 -6.91 10.70
CA GLN A 127 -26.49 -7.21 11.25
C GLN A 127 -27.58 -6.25 10.72
N THR A 128 -27.22 -5.01 10.43
CA THR A 128 -28.13 -3.99 9.89
C THR A 128 -28.17 -3.93 8.37
N GLY A 129 -27.48 -4.86 7.67
CA GLY A 129 -27.45 -4.93 6.20
C GLY A 129 -26.65 -3.82 5.51
N ARG A 130 -25.86 -3.03 6.25
CA ARG A 130 -24.98 -1.99 5.70
C ARG A 130 -23.67 -2.54 5.13
N VAL A 131 -23.27 -3.74 5.54
CA VAL A 131 -22.15 -4.50 4.99
C VAL A 131 -22.66 -5.88 4.60
N MET A 132 -22.32 -6.33 3.41
CA MET A 132 -22.72 -7.62 2.88
C MET A 132 -21.51 -8.35 2.29
N PRO A 133 -21.42 -9.69 2.39
CA PRO A 133 -20.39 -10.46 1.72
C PRO A 133 -20.48 -10.32 0.20
N LEU A 134 -19.32 -10.32 -0.46
CA LEU A 134 -19.26 -10.45 -1.92
C LEU A 134 -19.48 -11.90 -2.32
N THR A 135 -20.21 -12.13 -3.40
CA THR A 135 -20.50 -13.48 -3.91
C THR A 135 -19.40 -13.91 -4.90
N PRO A 136 -18.85 -15.13 -4.79
CA PRO A 136 -19.10 -16.14 -3.76
C PRO A 136 -18.35 -15.83 -2.46
N ALA A 137 -18.99 -16.00 -1.31
CA ALA A 137 -18.37 -15.86 -0.01
C ALA A 137 -18.75 -17.06 0.88
N PRO A 138 -17.87 -17.47 1.81
CA PRO A 138 -18.25 -18.44 2.83
C PRO A 138 -19.38 -17.89 3.70
N GLU A 139 -20.15 -18.76 4.30
CA GLU A 139 -21.12 -18.36 5.31
C GLU A 139 -20.41 -17.70 6.49
N ILE A 140 -20.89 -16.54 6.88
CA ILE A 140 -20.36 -15.74 7.98
C ILE A 140 -21.53 -15.12 8.75
N ASP A 141 -21.36 -14.97 10.05
CA ASP A 141 -22.27 -14.24 10.93
C ASP A 141 -21.56 -13.12 11.69
N ALA A 142 -22.31 -12.37 12.45
CA ALA A 142 -21.78 -11.24 13.22
C ALA A 142 -20.79 -11.69 14.32
N ASP A 143 -20.94 -12.89 14.87
CA ASP A 143 -20.02 -13.40 15.89
C ASP A 143 -18.69 -13.84 15.27
N GLY A 144 -18.73 -14.45 14.09
CA GLY A 144 -17.55 -14.72 13.29
C GLY A 144 -16.78 -13.43 12.94
N ILE A 145 -17.49 -12.37 12.55
CA ILE A 145 -16.86 -11.06 12.26
C ILE A 145 -16.20 -10.49 13.52
N ARG A 146 -16.82 -10.57 14.69
CA ARG A 146 -16.22 -10.13 15.97
C ARG A 146 -14.94 -10.87 16.32
N GLY A 147 -14.79 -12.11 15.84
CA GLY A 147 -13.62 -12.96 16.05
C GLY A 147 -12.45 -12.67 15.10
N PHE A 148 -12.58 -11.80 14.10
CA PHE A 148 -11.49 -11.48 13.18
C PHE A 148 -10.38 -10.69 13.87
N SER A 149 -9.14 -11.10 13.61
CA SER A 149 -7.96 -10.42 14.16
C SER A 149 -7.74 -9.04 13.54
N ASN A 150 -7.95 -8.93 12.23
CA ASN A 150 -7.78 -7.69 11.49
C ASN A 150 -8.88 -7.53 10.45
N ILE A 151 -9.45 -6.34 10.37
CA ILE A 151 -10.37 -5.92 9.32
C ILE A 151 -9.85 -4.60 8.77
N VAL A 152 -9.58 -4.54 7.49
CA VAL A 152 -9.03 -3.35 6.83
C VAL A 152 -10.00 -2.88 5.74
N ALA A 153 -10.35 -1.61 5.74
CA ALA A 153 -11.05 -0.99 4.61
C ALA A 153 -10.08 -0.67 3.49
N LEU A 154 -10.55 -0.69 2.25
CA LEU A 154 -9.78 -0.23 1.10
C LEU A 154 -9.86 1.29 1.00
N ALA A 155 -8.72 1.97 1.05
CA ALA A 155 -8.67 3.41 0.83
C ALA A 155 -8.58 3.75 -0.66
N GLY A 156 -9.22 4.83 -1.05
CA GLY A 156 -9.21 5.34 -2.42
C GLY A 156 -8.13 6.39 -2.68
N ALA A 157 -8.10 6.88 -3.91
CA ALA A 157 -7.15 7.91 -4.35
C ALA A 157 -7.33 9.25 -3.60
N GLU A 158 -8.51 9.53 -3.07
CA GLU A 158 -8.84 10.75 -2.33
C GLU A 158 -7.96 10.90 -1.09
N ALA A 159 -7.72 9.80 -0.35
CA ALA A 159 -6.87 9.80 0.84
C ALA A 159 -5.40 10.11 0.47
N ILE A 160 -4.90 9.53 -0.61
CA ILE A 160 -3.56 9.82 -1.14
C ILE A 160 -3.45 11.29 -1.58
N THR A 161 -4.46 11.78 -2.30
CA THR A 161 -4.50 13.17 -2.77
C THR A 161 -4.47 14.16 -1.60
N ALA A 162 -5.25 13.89 -0.55
CA ALA A 162 -5.26 14.73 0.66
C ALA A 162 -3.88 14.70 1.36
N ALA A 163 -3.25 13.54 1.47
CA ALA A 163 -1.92 13.40 2.05
C ALA A 163 -0.86 14.17 1.24
N LEU A 164 -0.88 14.08 -0.09
CA LEU A 164 0.02 14.83 -0.96
C LEU A 164 -0.22 16.34 -0.88
N ALA A 165 -1.50 16.76 -0.82
CA ALA A 165 -1.87 18.17 -0.68
C ALA A 165 -1.43 18.78 0.66
N SER A 166 -1.22 17.96 1.70
CA SER A 166 -0.66 18.43 2.98
C SER A 166 0.84 18.74 2.92
N GLY A 167 1.50 18.46 1.79
CA GLY A 167 2.93 18.67 1.60
C GLY A 167 3.79 17.52 2.15
N ALA A 168 3.22 16.31 2.29
CA ALA A 168 3.98 15.16 2.73
C ALA A 168 5.06 14.77 1.69
N ASP A 169 6.27 14.55 2.18
CA ASP A 169 7.39 14.04 1.39
C ASP A 169 7.24 12.55 1.10
N ILE A 170 6.70 11.81 2.08
CA ILE A 170 6.44 10.38 1.99
C ILE A 170 5.02 10.11 2.46
N VAL A 171 4.29 9.29 1.71
CA VAL A 171 2.97 8.78 2.08
C VAL A 171 3.06 7.27 2.29
N LEU A 172 2.79 6.82 3.51
CA LEU A 172 2.71 5.42 3.90
C LEU A 172 1.23 5.05 4.00
N ALA A 173 0.74 4.25 3.06
CA ALA A 173 -0.69 3.98 2.96
C ALA A 173 -1.06 2.55 3.37
N CYS A 174 -2.26 2.44 3.96
CA CYS A 174 -2.99 1.21 4.18
C CYS A 174 -3.29 0.47 2.86
N LEU A 175 -4.12 -0.56 2.93
CA LEU A 175 -4.56 -1.29 1.75
C LEU A 175 -5.31 -0.34 0.81
N LEU A 176 -4.84 -0.26 -0.44
CA LEU A 176 -5.42 0.62 -1.44
C LEU A 176 -6.31 -0.16 -2.40
N TYR A 177 -7.40 0.46 -2.77
CA TYR A 177 -8.24 0.03 -3.85
C TYR A 177 -7.76 0.67 -5.15
N THR A 178 -7.61 -0.13 -6.20
CA THR A 178 -7.24 0.36 -7.52
C THR A 178 -8.50 0.68 -8.32
N SER A 179 -8.61 1.91 -8.82
CA SER A 179 -9.66 2.24 -9.79
C SER A 179 -9.49 1.38 -11.04
N PRO A 180 -10.56 0.79 -11.59
CA PRO A 180 -10.46 0.00 -12.82
C PRO A 180 -9.89 0.86 -13.94
N SER A 181 -8.76 0.44 -14.49
CA SER A 181 -8.18 1.09 -15.67
C SER A 181 -8.95 0.68 -16.94
N PRO A 182 -8.95 1.50 -17.99
CA PRO A 182 -9.51 1.09 -19.27
C PRO A 182 -8.91 -0.22 -19.81
N ARG A 183 -7.70 -0.58 -19.39
CA ARG A 183 -7.05 -1.85 -19.75
C ARG A 183 -7.61 -3.04 -18.99
N ASP A 184 -8.16 -2.85 -17.79
CA ASP A 184 -8.74 -3.94 -16.99
C ASP A 184 -10.02 -4.47 -17.64
N ARG A 185 -10.78 -3.61 -18.33
CA ARG A 185 -11.97 -4.00 -19.12
C ARG A 185 -11.63 -4.94 -20.30
N THR A 186 -10.43 -4.86 -20.84
CA THR A 186 -10.00 -5.72 -21.95
C THR A 186 -9.49 -7.08 -21.48
N ARG A 187 -8.96 -7.18 -20.24
CA ARG A 187 -8.49 -8.45 -19.66
C ARG A 187 -9.64 -9.32 -19.13
N SER A 188 -10.73 -8.73 -18.66
CA SER A 188 -11.91 -9.48 -18.18
C SER A 188 -12.69 -10.21 -19.28
N ARG A 189 -12.28 -10.09 -20.56
CA ARG A 189 -12.88 -10.77 -21.72
C ARG A 189 -12.06 -11.96 -22.23
N MET A 190 -11.00 -12.38 -21.56
CA MET A 190 -10.37 -13.67 -21.91
C MET A 190 -11.29 -14.79 -21.42
N PRO A 191 -11.81 -15.65 -22.32
CA PRO A 191 -12.50 -16.85 -21.90
C PRO A 191 -11.50 -17.69 -21.10
N SER A 192 -11.90 -18.13 -19.91
CA SER A 192 -11.18 -19.20 -19.21
C SER A 192 -11.19 -20.40 -20.16
N SER A 193 -10.07 -20.70 -20.77
CA SER A 193 -9.89 -21.95 -21.49
C SER A 193 -10.07 -23.08 -20.50
N ALA A 194 -11.08 -23.91 -20.74
CA ALA A 194 -11.35 -25.14 -20.05
C ALA A 194 -10.17 -26.13 -20.13
#